data_10f9d2bcc7608781d2b4409a132807cd
#
_entry.id   10f9d2bcc7608781d2b4409a132807cd
#
_cell.length_a   1.000
_cell.length_b   1.000
_cell.length_c   1.000
_cell.angle_alpha   90.00
_cell.angle_beta   90.00
_cell.angle_gamma   90.00
#
_symmetry.space_group_name_H-M   'P 1'
#
loop_
_entity.id
_entity.type
_entity.pdbx_description
1 polymer ?
#
loop_
_entity_poly.entity_id
_entity_poly.type
_entity_poly.pdbx_seq_one_letter_code
_entity_poly.pdbx_strand_id
1 'polypeptide(L)'
;MRRYVRRGAALLGAGAAAVALVIGAGPGGAEPAAATGSLKMVALGDSSAAGPLVGTQSSLDCLRSTSNWPAVAARALGAQLIDVTCSGATTADLTGRRFGYIAPQLDAVTADTDIVTVAIGANDINMGGTVLGCTQPLPEPLGVSCKSWMTALGDTTDAQLAAVRPKIVDAVNRIHTRAPGAAVHLVGYLRYWDETGCYPTDPIWTVDAQWLQSIFDRTNAMLRRAAEESGATYIDIATPSTGHGVCAPYASKWVEGFIPTSAAAPYHPNQSGMDAAGALVASAIGR
;
A
#
# COMPACT_ATOMS: atom_id res chain seq x y z
N MET A 1 -46.39 -33.74 -46.67
CA MET A 1 -47.85 -34.07 -46.60
C MET A 1 -48.48 -33.07 -45.69
N ARG A 2 -49.21 -32.05 -46.26
CA ARG A 2 -50.67 -31.93 -46.35
C ARG A 2 -51.28 -32.20 -44.97
N ARG A 3 -52.10 -31.29 -44.32
CA ARG A 3 -53.19 -30.37 -44.76
C ARG A 3 -53.52 -29.45 -43.57
N TYR A 4 -53.68 -28.10 -43.62
CA TYR A 4 -54.87 -27.31 -43.89
C TYR A 4 -56.15 -27.73 -43.10
N VAL A 5 -56.73 -26.76 -42.39
CA VAL A 5 -58.12 -26.24 -42.48
C VAL A 5 -58.40 -25.36 -41.26
N ARG A 6 -58.50 -24.04 -41.28
CA ARG A 6 -59.54 -23.07 -41.65
C ARG A 6 -60.74 -22.96 -40.66
N ARG A 7 -60.89 -21.73 -40.20
CA ARG A 7 -62.11 -20.90 -40.05
C ARG A 7 -62.94 -20.99 -38.78
N GLY A 8 -63.28 -19.79 -38.27
CA GLY A 8 -64.46 -19.47 -37.49
C GLY A 8 -64.33 -18.08 -36.85
N ALA A 9 -64.92 -17.07 -37.53
CA ALA A 9 -65.11 -15.72 -36.99
C ALA A 9 -66.47 -15.67 -36.31
N ALA A 10 -66.60 -14.92 -35.18
CA ALA A 10 -67.83 -14.33 -34.74
C ALA A 10 -67.56 -13.03 -34.00
N LEU A 11 -68.16 -11.98 -34.52
CA LEU A 11 -68.34 -10.64 -33.96
C LEU A 11 -69.47 -10.55 -32.98
N LEU A 12 -69.45 -9.56 -32.08
CA LEU A 12 -70.46 -8.79 -31.37
C LEU A 12 -70.01 -8.65 -29.89
N GLY A 13 -70.01 -7.55 -29.23
CA GLY A 13 -70.67 -6.31 -29.34
C GLY A 13 -70.20 -5.34 -28.22
N ALA A 14 -70.48 -4.08 -28.41
CA ALA A 14 -70.04 -2.92 -27.66
C ALA A 14 -70.48 -2.86 -26.19
N GLY A 15 -69.61 -2.24 -25.34
CA GLY A 15 -69.92 -1.77 -24.01
C GLY A 15 -68.87 -0.83 -23.51
N ALA A 16 -69.02 0.49 -23.78
CA ALA A 16 -68.17 1.51 -23.24
C ALA A 16 -68.52 1.79 -21.77
N ALA A 17 -67.64 1.51 -20.86
CA ALA A 17 -67.66 2.04 -19.51
C ALA A 17 -66.30 2.81 -19.28
N ALA A 18 -66.39 4.13 -19.29
CA ALA A 18 -65.32 5.01 -18.95
C ALA A 18 -65.09 4.99 -17.42
N VAL A 19 -64.03 4.35 -16.97
CA VAL A 19 -63.51 4.50 -15.61
C VAL A 19 -62.43 5.56 -15.61
N ALA A 20 -62.70 6.72 -15.03
CA ALA A 20 -61.73 7.78 -14.78
C ALA A 20 -60.75 7.30 -13.70
N LEU A 21 -59.51 6.95 -14.10
CA LEU A 21 -58.41 6.69 -13.20
C LEU A 21 -57.86 8.04 -12.74
N VAL A 22 -58.13 8.44 -11.50
CA VAL A 22 -57.46 9.55 -10.83
C VAL A 22 -56.07 9.03 -10.44
N ILE A 23 -55.05 9.40 -11.23
CA ILE A 23 -53.66 9.17 -10.89
C ILE A 23 -53.28 10.24 -9.86
N GLY A 24 -53.29 9.89 -8.57
CA GLY A 24 -52.72 10.67 -7.50
C GLY A 24 -51.19 10.74 -7.69
N ALA A 25 -50.67 11.91 -8.03
CA ALA A 25 -49.27 12.21 -7.97
C ALA A 25 -48.85 12.20 -6.49
N GLY A 26 -48.30 11.09 -6.02
CA GLY A 26 -47.58 11.05 -4.75
C GLY A 26 -46.33 11.95 -4.82
N PRO A 27 -45.92 12.56 -3.69
CA PRO A 27 -44.68 13.35 -3.68
C PRO A 27 -43.51 12.42 -4.06
N GLY A 28 -42.91 12.70 -5.19
CA GLY A 28 -41.69 12.03 -5.64
C GLY A 28 -40.60 12.24 -4.57
N GLY A 29 -40.30 11.19 -3.82
CA GLY A 29 -39.09 11.18 -3.01
C GLY A 29 -37.93 11.34 -3.96
N ALA A 30 -37.25 12.47 -3.89
CA ALA A 30 -35.96 12.63 -4.55
C ALA A 30 -35.03 11.57 -3.95
N GLU A 31 -34.69 10.53 -4.72
CA GLU A 31 -33.53 9.71 -4.38
C GLU A 31 -32.36 10.64 -4.20
N PRO A 32 -31.57 10.50 -3.09
CA PRO A 32 -30.38 11.29 -2.95
C PRO A 32 -29.50 10.95 -4.16
N ALA A 33 -29.23 11.97 -4.97
CA ALA A 33 -28.28 11.85 -6.07
C ALA A 33 -26.97 11.32 -5.47
N ALA A 34 -26.55 10.11 -5.88
CA ALA A 34 -25.25 9.58 -5.53
C ALA A 34 -24.23 10.63 -5.93
N ALA A 35 -23.44 11.07 -4.97
CA ALA A 35 -22.39 12.05 -5.22
C ALA A 35 -21.44 11.45 -6.27
N THR A 36 -21.47 11.98 -7.51
CA THR A 36 -20.64 11.55 -8.64
C THR A 36 -19.21 12.12 -8.53
N GLY A 37 -18.72 12.38 -7.31
CA GLY A 37 -17.33 12.74 -7.06
C GLY A 37 -16.44 11.51 -7.16
N SER A 38 -15.32 11.60 -7.91
CA SER A 38 -14.28 10.57 -7.85
C SER A 38 -13.73 10.49 -6.41
N LEU A 39 -13.50 9.27 -5.89
CA LEU A 39 -12.87 9.06 -4.59
C LEU A 39 -11.56 9.84 -4.49
N LYS A 40 -11.29 10.46 -3.35
CA LYS A 40 -10.05 11.16 -3.04
C LYS A 40 -9.16 10.30 -2.16
N MET A 41 -8.03 9.87 -2.69
CA MET A 41 -7.03 9.07 -1.99
C MET A 41 -5.81 9.92 -1.65
N VAL A 42 -5.38 9.87 -0.39
CA VAL A 42 -4.11 10.47 0.07
C VAL A 42 -3.15 9.36 0.44
N ALA A 43 -1.95 9.36 -0.14
CA ALA A 43 -0.89 8.40 0.18
C ALA A 43 0.21 9.06 1.00
N LEU A 44 0.43 8.52 2.19
CA LEU A 44 1.49 8.89 3.14
C LEU A 44 2.48 7.73 3.23
N GLY A 45 3.76 8.03 3.42
CA GLY A 45 4.72 6.95 3.60
C GLY A 45 6.15 7.30 3.27
N ASP A 46 6.97 6.27 3.29
CA ASP A 46 8.40 6.30 3.02
C ASP A 46 8.76 5.80 1.60
N SER A 47 10.01 5.37 1.40
CA SER A 47 10.50 4.90 0.11
C SER A 47 9.81 3.64 -0.41
N SER A 48 9.27 2.81 0.46
CA SER A 48 8.52 1.61 0.06
C SER A 48 7.26 1.97 -0.73
N ALA A 49 6.69 3.15 -0.46
CA ALA A 49 5.55 3.70 -1.17
C ALA A 49 5.98 4.70 -2.26
N ALA A 50 7.03 5.49 -2.04
CA ALA A 50 7.47 6.52 -2.98
C ALA A 50 8.02 5.95 -4.30
N GLY A 51 8.65 4.77 -4.30
CA GLY A 51 9.20 4.15 -5.51
C GLY A 51 10.45 4.84 -6.03
N PRO A 52 11.52 4.95 -5.21
CA PRO A 52 12.74 5.64 -5.62
C PRO A 52 13.36 4.98 -6.85
N LEU A 53 13.67 5.81 -7.85
CA LEU A 53 14.26 5.43 -9.15
C LEU A 53 13.38 4.51 -10.01
N VAL A 54 12.12 4.27 -9.67
CA VAL A 54 11.16 3.57 -10.51
C VAL A 54 10.53 4.58 -11.46
N GLY A 55 10.66 4.37 -12.77
CA GLY A 55 10.05 5.22 -13.79
C GLY A 55 10.34 6.71 -13.63
N THR A 56 9.38 7.56 -13.97
CA THR A 56 9.52 9.02 -13.86
C THR A 56 9.31 9.49 -12.42
N GLN A 57 10.25 10.29 -11.93
CA GLN A 57 10.18 10.86 -10.58
C GLN A 57 9.40 12.18 -10.59
N SER A 58 8.27 12.25 -9.87
CA SER A 58 7.45 13.45 -9.69
C SER A 58 8.05 14.44 -8.68
N SER A 59 8.93 13.95 -7.82
CA SER A 59 9.70 14.75 -6.84
C SER A 59 11.08 14.17 -6.71
N LEU A 60 12.12 14.94 -7.00
CA LEU A 60 13.52 14.53 -6.83
C LEU A 60 13.92 14.55 -5.37
N ASP A 61 13.43 15.49 -4.56
CA ASP A 61 13.73 15.56 -3.13
C ASP A 61 13.22 14.35 -2.36
N CYS A 62 12.06 13.83 -2.78
CA CYS A 62 11.44 12.67 -2.18
C CYS A 62 11.72 11.36 -2.93
N LEU A 63 12.40 11.41 -4.08
CA LEU A 63 12.53 10.27 -5.00
C LEU A 63 11.19 9.54 -5.17
N ARG A 64 10.15 10.32 -5.49
CA ARG A 64 8.80 9.82 -5.62
C ARG A 64 8.44 9.59 -7.09
N SER A 65 8.05 8.37 -7.42
CA SER A 65 7.67 7.94 -8.75
C SER A 65 6.22 8.33 -9.09
N THR A 66 5.94 8.56 -10.38
CA THR A 66 4.57 8.65 -10.93
C THR A 66 3.94 7.29 -11.17
N SER A 67 4.72 6.20 -11.05
CA SER A 67 4.28 4.81 -11.25
C SER A 67 4.51 3.93 -10.03
N ASN A 68 4.53 4.53 -8.84
CA ASN A 68 4.60 3.83 -7.57
C ASN A 68 3.28 3.11 -7.23
N TRP A 69 3.28 2.25 -6.20
CA TRP A 69 2.09 1.48 -5.85
C TRP A 69 0.88 2.35 -5.46
N PRO A 70 1.01 3.54 -4.79
CA PRO A 70 -0.14 4.41 -4.58
C PRO A 70 -0.81 4.87 -5.88
N ALA A 71 0.00 5.20 -6.90
CA ALA A 71 -0.53 5.59 -8.21
C ALA A 71 -1.21 4.41 -8.94
N VAL A 72 -0.68 3.19 -8.79
CA VAL A 72 -1.33 1.97 -9.33
C VAL A 72 -2.66 1.71 -8.62
N ALA A 73 -2.68 1.76 -7.29
CA ALA A 73 -3.89 1.52 -6.49
C ALA A 73 -4.97 2.58 -6.79
N ALA A 74 -4.61 3.86 -6.82
CA ALA A 74 -5.55 4.93 -7.11
C ALA A 74 -6.20 4.78 -8.50
N ARG A 75 -5.41 4.44 -9.53
CA ARG A 75 -5.96 4.16 -10.87
C ARG A 75 -6.94 2.99 -10.86
N ALA A 76 -6.61 1.91 -10.17
CA ALA A 76 -7.48 0.73 -10.08
C ALA A 76 -8.79 1.02 -9.33
N LEU A 77 -8.77 1.93 -8.36
CA LEU A 77 -9.93 2.37 -7.58
C LEU A 77 -10.72 3.50 -8.26
N GLY A 78 -10.23 4.06 -9.38
CA GLY A 78 -10.81 5.26 -9.99
C GLY A 78 -10.72 6.50 -9.08
N ALA A 79 -9.75 6.54 -8.18
CA ALA A 79 -9.57 7.59 -7.20
C ALA A 79 -8.63 8.70 -7.70
N GLN A 80 -8.90 9.95 -7.30
CA GLN A 80 -7.96 11.05 -7.43
C GLN A 80 -6.89 10.93 -6.36
N LEU A 81 -5.62 10.80 -6.77
CA LEU A 81 -4.49 10.63 -5.85
C LEU A 81 -3.85 11.96 -5.46
N ILE A 82 -3.63 12.15 -4.17
CA ILE A 82 -2.68 13.11 -3.59
C ILE A 82 -1.56 12.28 -2.95
N ASP A 83 -0.43 12.20 -3.60
CA ASP A 83 0.73 11.43 -3.14
C ASP A 83 1.77 12.36 -2.53
N VAL A 84 1.99 12.21 -1.23
CA VAL A 84 3.00 12.95 -0.46
C VAL A 84 4.04 12.02 0.18
N THR A 85 4.12 10.77 -0.31
CA THR A 85 5.17 9.83 0.11
C THR A 85 6.56 10.40 -0.16
N CYS A 86 7.53 10.09 0.71
CA CYS A 86 8.88 10.65 0.59
C CYS A 86 9.92 9.64 1.06
N SER A 87 10.87 9.31 0.20
CA SER A 87 11.93 8.35 0.51
C SER A 87 12.73 8.74 1.75
N GLY A 88 12.92 7.77 2.64
CA GLY A 88 13.58 7.98 3.94
C GLY A 88 12.71 8.65 4.99
N ALA A 89 11.42 8.90 4.75
CA ALA A 89 10.53 9.50 5.74
C ALA A 89 10.37 8.59 6.97
N THR A 90 10.29 9.22 8.13
CA THR A 90 9.99 8.63 9.44
C THR A 90 8.64 9.07 9.93
N THR A 91 8.16 8.54 11.04
CA THR A 91 6.92 9.01 11.69
C THR A 91 6.97 10.50 12.04
N ALA A 92 8.15 11.08 12.29
CA ALA A 92 8.32 12.51 12.56
C ALA A 92 7.95 13.36 11.33
N ASP A 93 8.15 12.87 10.11
CA ASP A 93 7.84 13.60 8.86
C ASP A 93 6.31 13.63 8.56
N LEU A 94 5.52 12.85 9.29
CA LEU A 94 4.06 12.94 9.21
C LEU A 94 3.54 14.26 9.76
N THR A 95 4.18 14.79 10.81
CA THR A 95 3.75 16.03 11.51
C THR A 95 4.75 17.16 11.43
N GLY A 96 6.00 16.89 11.10
CA GLY A 96 7.10 17.82 10.97
C GLY A 96 7.52 18.06 9.53
N ARG A 97 8.23 19.17 9.29
CA ARG A 97 8.80 19.48 7.96
C ARG A 97 10.04 18.63 7.71
N ARG A 98 10.03 17.85 6.62
CA ARG A 98 11.22 17.14 6.18
C ARG A 98 12.18 18.12 5.51
N PHE A 99 13.47 17.97 5.77
CA PHE A 99 14.55 18.88 5.31
C PHE A 99 14.31 20.36 5.61
N GLY A 100 13.37 20.68 6.52
CA GLY A 100 13.00 22.05 6.87
C GLY A 100 12.02 22.73 5.91
N TYR A 101 11.82 22.22 4.68
CA TYR A 101 10.99 22.87 3.66
C TYR A 101 9.85 21.99 3.10
N ILE A 102 9.97 20.66 3.06
CA ILE A 102 8.87 19.79 2.64
C ILE A 102 7.80 19.78 3.73
N ALA A 103 6.56 20.03 3.35
CA ALA A 103 5.43 20.08 4.28
C ALA A 103 5.21 18.74 4.98
N PRO A 104 4.67 18.75 6.21
CA PRO A 104 4.24 17.54 6.91
C PRO A 104 3.27 16.73 6.04
N GLN A 105 3.45 15.41 5.98
CA GLN A 105 2.61 14.57 5.11
C GLN A 105 1.12 14.64 5.50
N LEU A 106 0.79 14.75 6.79
CA LEU A 106 -0.57 14.87 7.27
C LEU A 106 -1.29 16.15 6.80
N ASP A 107 -0.57 17.17 6.32
CA ASP A 107 -1.19 18.40 5.81
C ASP A 107 -1.94 18.16 4.48
N ALA A 108 -1.66 17.05 3.79
CA ALA A 108 -2.40 16.64 2.59
C ALA A 108 -3.78 16.04 2.90
N VAL A 109 -4.03 15.62 4.15
CA VAL A 109 -5.30 15.02 4.56
C VAL A 109 -6.30 16.14 4.91
N THR A 110 -7.41 16.19 4.19
CA THR A 110 -8.48 17.18 4.32
C THR A 110 -9.83 16.51 4.57
N ALA A 111 -10.82 17.24 5.03
CA ALA A 111 -12.12 16.68 5.45
C ALA A 111 -12.88 15.94 4.33
N ASP A 112 -12.55 16.20 3.07
CA ASP A 112 -13.10 15.55 1.86
C ASP A 112 -12.23 14.37 1.37
N THR A 113 -11.28 13.91 2.18
CA THR A 113 -10.49 12.69 1.88
C THR A 113 -11.33 11.45 2.17
N ASP A 114 -11.40 10.53 1.22
CA ASP A 114 -12.15 9.27 1.35
C ASP A 114 -11.26 8.10 1.78
N ILE A 115 -10.01 8.07 1.30
CA ILE A 115 -9.07 6.98 1.53
C ILE A 115 -7.72 7.55 1.93
N VAL A 116 -7.13 7.03 3.01
CA VAL A 116 -5.74 7.33 3.38
C VAL A 116 -4.95 6.02 3.49
N THR A 117 -3.83 5.95 2.78
CA THR A 117 -2.86 4.86 2.93
C THR A 117 -1.60 5.37 3.63
N VAL A 118 -1.06 4.57 4.54
CA VAL A 118 0.17 4.91 5.29
C VAL A 118 1.11 3.71 5.26
N ALA A 119 2.31 3.88 4.69
CA ALA A 119 3.38 2.87 4.70
C ALA A 119 4.64 3.52 5.29
N ILE A 120 4.88 3.34 6.61
CA ILE A 120 5.91 4.06 7.35
C ILE A 120 6.40 3.26 8.57
N GLY A 121 7.57 3.59 9.08
CA GLY A 121 8.09 3.07 10.34
C GLY A 121 9.43 2.36 10.23
N ALA A 122 9.81 1.81 9.07
CA ALA A 122 11.10 1.15 8.89
C ALA A 122 12.28 2.11 9.06
N ASN A 123 12.15 3.37 8.65
CA ASN A 123 13.20 4.37 8.81
C ASN A 123 13.34 4.86 10.25
N ASP A 124 12.31 4.77 11.07
CA ASP A 124 12.38 5.10 12.51
C ASP A 124 13.36 4.19 13.26
N ILE A 125 13.57 2.97 12.78
CA ILE A 125 14.52 1.99 13.32
C ILE A 125 15.79 1.85 12.47
N ASN A 126 16.03 2.83 11.57
CA ASN A 126 17.20 2.85 10.67
C ASN A 126 17.36 1.58 9.82
N MET A 127 16.24 1.01 9.32
CA MET A 127 16.26 -0.27 8.58
C MET A 127 17.18 -0.21 7.35
N GLY A 128 17.14 0.89 6.58
CA GLY A 128 18.02 1.07 5.40
C GLY A 128 19.50 1.02 5.76
N GLY A 129 19.92 1.71 6.84
CA GLY A 129 21.29 1.66 7.34
C GLY A 129 21.69 0.27 7.84
N THR A 130 20.76 -0.44 8.48
CA THR A 130 20.95 -1.83 8.94
C THR A 130 21.19 -2.77 7.76
N VAL A 131 20.35 -2.71 6.72
CA VAL A 131 20.51 -3.51 5.49
C VAL A 131 21.85 -3.24 4.82
N LEU A 132 22.18 -1.97 4.60
CA LEU A 132 23.45 -1.60 3.97
C LEU A 132 24.66 -2.01 4.82
N GLY A 133 24.58 -1.94 6.14
CA GLY A 133 25.61 -2.41 7.07
C GLY A 133 25.81 -3.93 7.06
N CYS A 134 24.86 -4.68 6.50
CA CYS A 134 24.96 -6.13 6.35
C CYS A 134 25.60 -6.58 5.04
N THR A 135 25.95 -5.65 4.13
CA THR A 135 26.66 -6.00 2.91
C THR A 135 28.05 -6.57 3.23
N GLN A 136 28.29 -7.81 2.80
CA GLN A 136 29.54 -8.53 3.11
C GLN A 136 30.19 -9.00 1.81
N PRO A 137 31.35 -8.39 1.41
CA PRO A 137 32.04 -8.78 0.18
C PRO A 137 32.81 -10.11 0.31
N LEU A 138 33.10 -10.55 1.53
CA LEU A 138 33.87 -11.77 1.79
C LEU A 138 32.93 -12.94 2.03
N PRO A 139 33.24 -14.15 1.50
CA PRO A 139 32.45 -15.35 1.80
C PRO A 139 32.66 -15.82 3.24
N GLU A 140 31.71 -16.56 3.77
CA GLU A 140 31.88 -17.27 5.04
C GLU A 140 33.08 -18.24 4.95
N PRO A 141 33.93 -18.32 6.00
CA PRO A 141 33.92 -17.59 7.27
C PRO A 141 34.87 -16.37 7.29
N LEU A 142 35.26 -15.83 6.15
CA LEU A 142 36.33 -14.79 6.04
C LEU A 142 35.87 -13.39 6.45
N GLY A 143 34.58 -13.18 6.67
CA GLY A 143 33.98 -11.94 7.16
C GLY A 143 33.38 -12.08 8.56
N VAL A 144 32.53 -11.12 8.92
CA VAL A 144 31.76 -11.12 10.17
C VAL A 144 30.30 -10.89 9.84
N SER A 145 29.40 -11.77 10.35
CA SER A 145 27.95 -11.59 10.24
C SER A 145 27.53 -10.27 10.87
N CYS A 146 26.74 -9.49 10.16
CA CYS A 146 26.22 -8.22 10.69
C CYS A 146 25.28 -8.48 11.89
N LYS A 147 24.47 -9.53 11.84
CA LYS A 147 23.67 -9.96 12.97
C LYS A 147 24.52 -10.10 14.22
N SER A 148 25.69 -10.78 14.10
CA SER A 148 26.54 -11.07 15.26
C SER A 148 27.03 -9.81 15.96
N TRP A 149 27.49 -8.78 15.20
CA TRP A 149 28.02 -7.57 15.83
C TRP A 149 26.91 -6.57 16.17
N MET A 150 25.81 -6.50 15.38
CA MET A 150 24.68 -5.59 15.67
C MET A 150 23.88 -6.05 16.88
N THR A 151 23.85 -7.35 17.17
CA THR A 151 23.13 -7.91 18.32
C THR A 151 24.08 -8.33 19.47
N ALA A 152 25.36 -7.98 19.42
CA ALA A 152 26.33 -8.35 20.46
C ALA A 152 25.95 -7.88 21.87
N LEU A 153 25.24 -6.76 22.00
CA LEU A 153 24.70 -6.22 23.25
C LEU A 153 23.19 -6.48 23.42
N GLY A 154 22.61 -7.39 22.64
CA GLY A 154 21.20 -7.71 22.59
C GLY A 154 20.49 -7.13 21.35
N ASP A 155 19.45 -7.83 20.89
CA ASP A 155 18.59 -7.33 19.80
C ASP A 155 17.61 -6.29 20.35
N THR A 156 17.81 -5.03 19.98
CA THR A 156 16.99 -3.90 20.43
C THR A 156 15.77 -3.63 19.55
N THR A 157 15.57 -4.40 18.47
CA THR A 157 14.53 -4.17 17.46
C THR A 157 13.14 -4.07 18.07
N ASP A 158 12.77 -4.99 18.96
CA ASP A 158 11.44 -4.99 19.56
C ASP A 158 11.20 -3.76 20.45
N ALA A 159 12.22 -3.31 21.17
CA ALA A 159 12.14 -2.06 21.96
C ALA A 159 12.00 -0.83 21.06
N GLN A 160 12.72 -0.77 19.95
CA GLN A 160 12.61 0.31 18.96
C GLN A 160 11.21 0.31 18.33
N LEU A 161 10.70 -0.83 17.88
CA LEU A 161 9.36 -0.95 17.31
C LEU A 161 8.25 -0.62 18.34
N ALA A 162 8.43 -0.99 19.60
CA ALA A 162 7.51 -0.59 20.67
C ALA A 162 7.46 0.93 20.87
N ALA A 163 8.57 1.65 20.62
CA ALA A 163 8.61 3.12 20.67
C ALA A 163 8.04 3.79 19.41
N VAL A 164 8.04 3.11 18.25
CA VAL A 164 7.46 3.59 16.98
C VAL A 164 5.94 3.44 16.96
N ARG A 165 5.42 2.32 17.46
CA ARG A 165 3.99 2.00 17.40
C ARG A 165 3.06 3.13 17.87
N PRO A 166 3.23 3.74 19.07
CA PRO A 166 2.36 4.82 19.52
C PRO A 166 2.40 6.06 18.62
N LYS A 167 3.50 6.32 17.92
CA LYS A 167 3.59 7.42 16.97
C LYS A 167 2.71 7.18 15.74
N ILE A 168 2.63 5.93 15.27
CA ILE A 168 1.76 5.55 14.16
C ILE A 168 0.29 5.61 14.59
N VAL A 169 -0.04 5.14 15.80
CA VAL A 169 -1.39 5.26 16.37
C VAL A 169 -1.82 6.73 16.48
N ASP A 170 -0.94 7.62 16.98
CA ASP A 170 -1.22 9.06 17.03
C ASP A 170 -1.45 9.65 15.63
N ALA A 171 -0.64 9.25 14.65
CA ALA A 171 -0.83 9.72 13.27
C ALA A 171 -2.19 9.31 12.70
N VAL A 172 -2.62 8.05 12.89
CA VAL A 172 -3.95 7.59 12.47
C VAL A 172 -5.07 8.35 13.19
N ASN A 173 -4.95 8.60 14.50
CA ASN A 173 -5.93 9.39 15.25
C ASN A 173 -6.04 10.82 14.70
N ARG A 174 -4.92 11.43 14.30
CA ARG A 174 -4.90 12.74 13.63
C ARG A 174 -5.56 12.69 12.24
N ILE A 175 -5.39 11.59 11.49
CA ILE A 175 -6.09 11.40 10.22
C ILE A 175 -7.61 11.37 10.47
N HIS A 176 -8.08 10.56 11.42
CA HIS A 176 -9.51 10.50 11.76
C HIS A 176 -10.07 11.85 12.26
N THR A 177 -9.25 12.65 12.94
CA THR A 177 -9.65 14.01 13.35
C THR A 177 -9.80 14.95 12.14
N ARG A 178 -8.90 14.87 11.14
CA ARG A 178 -8.90 15.73 9.95
C ARG A 178 -9.93 15.30 8.92
N ALA A 179 -10.11 13.99 8.75
CA ALA A 179 -11.00 13.36 7.80
C ALA A 179 -11.82 12.24 8.47
N PRO A 180 -12.88 12.60 9.23
CA PRO A 180 -13.65 11.61 10.01
C PRO A 180 -14.34 10.53 9.16
N GLY A 181 -14.59 10.82 7.87
CA GLY A 181 -15.18 9.86 6.91
C GLY A 181 -14.17 8.99 6.17
N ALA A 182 -12.87 9.24 6.32
CA ALA A 182 -11.87 8.52 5.56
C ALA A 182 -11.65 7.09 6.06
N ALA A 183 -11.56 6.15 5.14
CA ALA A 183 -11.02 4.82 5.42
C ALA A 183 -9.49 4.90 5.51
N VAL A 184 -8.91 4.47 6.64
CA VAL A 184 -7.47 4.53 6.88
C VAL A 184 -6.86 3.14 6.80
N HIS A 185 -5.80 2.98 5.99
CA HIS A 185 -5.13 1.71 5.74
C HIS A 185 -3.63 1.82 6.06
N LEU A 186 -3.14 1.01 7.00
CA LEU A 186 -1.71 0.81 7.20
C LEU A 186 -1.24 -0.31 6.27
N VAL A 187 -0.32 0.00 5.35
CA VAL A 187 0.20 -0.93 4.36
C VAL A 187 1.54 -1.46 4.84
N GLY A 188 1.70 -2.79 4.85
CA GLY A 188 2.95 -3.45 5.24
C GLY A 188 4.07 -3.27 4.21
N TYR A 189 5.25 -3.78 4.54
CA TYR A 189 6.39 -3.91 3.64
C TYR A 189 6.36 -5.27 2.96
N LEU A 190 6.83 -5.36 1.73
CA LEU A 190 7.01 -6.62 0.99
C LEU A 190 7.99 -7.55 1.72
N ARG A 191 8.02 -8.83 1.35
CA ARG A 191 9.06 -9.76 1.76
C ARG A 191 10.32 -9.51 0.95
N TYR A 192 11.45 -9.40 1.62
CA TYR A 192 12.74 -9.09 0.99
C TYR A 192 13.56 -10.34 0.72
N TRP A 193 13.74 -11.20 1.72
CA TRP A 193 14.51 -12.44 1.60
C TRP A 193 13.68 -13.65 1.97
N ASP A 194 13.90 -14.74 1.25
CA ASP A 194 13.46 -16.07 1.63
C ASP A 194 14.51 -16.74 2.53
N GLU A 195 14.17 -17.91 3.08
CA GLU A 195 15.00 -18.59 4.09
C GLU A 195 16.42 -18.92 3.64
N THR A 196 16.65 -19.13 2.35
CA THR A 196 17.94 -19.58 1.82
C THR A 196 18.93 -18.44 1.54
N GLY A 197 18.47 -17.18 1.45
CA GLY A 197 19.30 -16.10 0.94
C GLY A 197 19.80 -16.40 -0.48
N CYS A 198 20.73 -15.59 -1.00
CA CYS A 198 21.34 -15.81 -2.33
C CYS A 198 22.75 -15.25 -2.47
N TYR A 199 23.54 -15.32 -1.38
CA TYR A 199 24.96 -14.99 -1.48
C TYR A 199 25.65 -15.86 -2.53
N PRO A 200 26.55 -15.36 -3.40
CA PRO A 200 27.07 -13.97 -3.44
C PRO A 200 26.28 -13.03 -4.37
N THR A 201 25.20 -13.48 -5.01
CA THR A 201 24.41 -12.65 -5.94
C THR A 201 23.84 -11.41 -5.25
N ASP A 202 23.33 -11.58 -4.03
CA ASP A 202 23.11 -10.50 -3.09
C ASP A 202 24.17 -10.63 -1.99
N PRO A 203 25.01 -9.58 -1.74
CA PRO A 203 26.17 -9.71 -0.87
C PRO A 203 25.78 -9.66 0.62
N ILE A 204 24.75 -10.36 1.00
CA ILE A 204 24.30 -10.55 2.39
C ILE A 204 24.29 -12.04 2.69
N TRP A 205 24.99 -12.46 3.75
CA TRP A 205 25.04 -13.86 4.14
C TRP A 205 23.65 -14.38 4.54
N THR A 206 23.39 -15.66 4.33
CA THR A 206 22.10 -16.27 4.61
C THR A 206 21.61 -16.01 6.05
N VAL A 207 22.49 -16.12 7.05
CA VAL A 207 22.17 -15.86 8.47
C VAL A 207 21.76 -14.40 8.71
N ASP A 208 22.35 -13.47 7.98
CA ASP A 208 22.06 -12.04 8.06
C ASP A 208 20.79 -11.70 7.30
N ALA A 209 20.58 -12.27 6.12
CA ALA A 209 19.34 -12.14 5.34
C ALA A 209 18.10 -12.62 6.13
N GLN A 210 18.20 -13.77 6.79
CA GLN A 210 17.15 -14.29 7.67
C GLN A 210 16.87 -13.35 8.86
N TRP A 211 17.91 -12.79 9.46
CA TRP A 211 17.75 -11.83 10.56
C TRP A 211 17.11 -10.52 10.07
N LEU A 212 17.57 -9.96 8.96
CA LEU A 212 16.98 -8.76 8.34
C LEU A 212 15.50 -8.99 7.98
N GLN A 213 15.18 -10.14 7.39
CA GLN A 213 13.78 -10.49 7.12
C GLN A 213 12.96 -10.54 8.40
N SER A 214 13.50 -11.08 9.48
CA SER A 214 12.81 -11.11 10.78
C SER A 214 12.50 -9.70 11.31
N ILE A 215 13.32 -8.69 11.00
CA ILE A 215 13.05 -7.29 11.36
C ILE A 215 11.87 -6.75 10.54
N PHE A 216 11.81 -7.04 9.23
CA PHE A 216 10.64 -6.67 8.40
C PHE A 216 9.35 -7.36 8.89
N ASP A 217 9.42 -8.64 9.24
CA ASP A 217 8.27 -9.40 9.76
C ASP A 217 7.76 -8.79 11.09
N ARG A 218 8.68 -8.42 12.01
CA ARG A 218 8.35 -7.72 13.26
C ARG A 218 7.79 -6.32 13.01
N THR A 219 8.30 -5.60 12.00
CA THR A 219 7.78 -4.29 11.60
C THR A 219 6.34 -4.42 11.07
N ASN A 220 6.08 -5.40 10.22
CA ASN A 220 4.73 -5.69 9.72
C ASN A 220 3.77 -6.09 10.86
N ALA A 221 4.23 -6.89 11.81
CA ALA A 221 3.46 -7.24 13.00
C ALA A 221 3.15 -6.01 13.88
N MET A 222 4.10 -5.09 14.02
CA MET A 222 3.90 -3.81 14.72
C MET A 222 2.86 -2.93 14.02
N LEU A 223 2.91 -2.83 12.67
CA LEU A 223 1.93 -2.08 11.88
C LEU A 223 0.52 -2.67 12.02
N ARG A 224 0.38 -4.00 12.01
CA ARG A 224 -0.89 -4.69 12.26
C ARG A 224 -1.49 -4.31 13.62
N ARG A 225 -0.66 -4.36 14.68
CA ARG A 225 -1.09 -3.95 16.03
C ARG A 225 -1.47 -2.47 16.09
N ALA A 226 -0.70 -1.59 15.44
CA ALA A 226 -1.02 -0.17 15.37
C ALA A 226 -2.37 0.06 14.66
N ALA A 227 -2.69 -0.69 13.61
CA ALA A 227 -3.98 -0.64 12.93
C ALA A 227 -5.12 -1.05 13.86
N GLU A 228 -4.97 -2.19 14.55
CA GLU A 228 -5.95 -2.69 15.54
C GLU A 228 -6.21 -1.66 16.65
N GLU A 229 -5.15 -1.03 17.19
CA GLU A 229 -5.23 -0.04 18.27
C GLU A 229 -5.87 1.29 17.84
N SER A 230 -5.78 1.66 16.56
CA SER A 230 -6.22 2.96 16.04
C SER A 230 -7.50 2.91 15.19
N GLY A 231 -8.07 1.72 14.98
CA GLY A 231 -9.25 1.56 14.12
C GLY A 231 -8.95 1.66 12.62
N ALA A 232 -7.68 1.58 12.22
CA ALA A 232 -7.28 1.45 10.82
C ALA A 232 -7.34 -0.01 10.36
N THR A 233 -7.32 -0.22 9.04
CA THR A 233 -7.19 -1.57 8.45
C THR A 233 -5.73 -1.83 8.10
N TYR A 234 -5.18 -2.98 8.50
CA TYR A 234 -3.87 -3.42 8.02
C TYR A 234 -3.99 -4.15 6.68
N ILE A 235 -3.19 -3.76 5.69
CA ILE A 235 -3.09 -4.44 4.40
C ILE A 235 -1.79 -5.23 4.34
N ASP A 236 -1.91 -6.56 4.29
CA ASP A 236 -0.77 -7.46 4.15
C ASP A 236 -0.37 -7.58 2.68
N ILE A 237 0.80 -7.04 2.34
CA ILE A 237 1.45 -7.23 1.04
C ILE A 237 2.69 -8.12 1.15
N ALA A 238 3.10 -8.51 2.37
CA ALA A 238 4.26 -9.37 2.61
C ALA A 238 3.98 -10.83 2.21
N THR A 239 2.88 -11.40 2.71
CA THR A 239 2.52 -12.80 2.43
C THR A 239 2.40 -13.08 0.92
N PRO A 240 1.68 -12.25 0.13
CA PRO A 240 1.59 -12.45 -1.32
C PRO A 240 2.91 -12.25 -2.08
N SER A 241 3.90 -11.58 -1.48
CA SER A 241 5.21 -11.32 -2.10
C SER A 241 6.25 -12.41 -1.83
N THR A 242 5.88 -13.51 -1.15
CA THR A 242 6.75 -14.67 -0.96
C THR A 242 7.21 -15.25 -2.30
N GLY A 243 8.52 -15.48 -2.45
CA GLY A 243 9.12 -15.95 -3.71
C GLY A 243 9.40 -14.84 -4.73
N HIS A 244 9.12 -13.55 -4.38
CA HIS A 244 9.33 -12.40 -5.26
C HIS A 244 10.39 -11.42 -4.70
N GLY A 245 11.12 -11.81 -3.66
CA GLY A 245 12.13 -10.98 -3.01
C GLY A 245 13.41 -10.81 -3.80
N VAL A 246 14.45 -10.36 -3.10
CA VAL A 246 15.78 -10.03 -3.63
C VAL A 246 16.41 -11.19 -4.41
N CYS A 247 16.18 -12.42 -3.95
CA CYS A 247 16.74 -13.65 -4.53
C CYS A 247 15.90 -14.27 -5.66
N ALA A 248 14.76 -13.69 -5.97
CA ALA A 248 13.90 -14.21 -7.03
C ALA A 248 14.55 -14.07 -8.41
N PRO A 249 14.24 -14.95 -9.37
CA PRO A 249 14.62 -14.76 -10.77
C PRO A 249 14.15 -13.40 -11.30
N TYR A 250 14.92 -12.81 -12.21
CA TYR A 250 14.64 -11.50 -12.82
C TYR A 250 13.16 -11.33 -13.24
N ALA A 251 12.59 -12.34 -13.91
CA ALA A 251 11.23 -12.27 -14.43
C ALA A 251 10.13 -12.26 -13.36
N SER A 252 10.44 -12.67 -12.13
CA SER A 252 9.49 -12.74 -11.01
C SER A 252 9.88 -11.85 -9.82
N LYS A 253 10.99 -11.13 -9.92
CA LYS A 253 11.52 -10.28 -8.84
C LYS A 253 10.67 -9.02 -8.68
N TRP A 254 10.25 -8.74 -7.45
CA TRP A 254 9.54 -7.51 -7.06
C TRP A 254 10.43 -6.55 -6.26
N VAL A 255 11.47 -7.06 -5.60
CA VAL A 255 12.38 -6.28 -4.77
C VAL A 255 13.80 -6.45 -5.31
N GLU A 256 14.48 -5.36 -5.61
CA GLU A 256 15.86 -5.38 -6.08
C GLU A 256 16.85 -5.65 -4.95
N GLY A 257 18.00 -6.22 -5.30
CA GLY A 257 19.13 -6.42 -4.37
C GLY A 257 20.08 -5.24 -4.30
N PHE A 258 21.27 -5.49 -3.76
CA PHE A 258 22.35 -4.47 -3.67
C PHE A 258 22.70 -3.86 -5.03
N ILE A 259 22.79 -4.69 -6.06
CA ILE A 259 22.95 -4.25 -7.46
C ILE A 259 21.60 -4.48 -8.16
N PRO A 260 20.83 -3.42 -8.40
CA PRO A 260 19.53 -3.56 -9.05
C PRO A 260 19.65 -4.10 -10.47
N THR A 261 18.77 -5.00 -10.82
CA THR A 261 18.63 -5.58 -12.16
C THR A 261 17.54 -4.88 -12.99
N SER A 262 16.70 -4.09 -12.33
CA SER A 262 15.68 -3.21 -12.92
C SER A 262 15.77 -1.82 -12.30
N ALA A 263 15.08 -0.85 -12.91
CA ALA A 263 15.05 0.53 -12.39
C ALA A 263 14.35 0.57 -11.02
N ALA A 264 15.15 0.69 -9.97
CA ALA A 264 14.78 0.92 -8.58
C ALA A 264 16.03 1.28 -7.77
N ALA A 265 15.87 1.86 -6.60
CA ALA A 265 16.97 1.98 -5.64
C ALA A 265 17.33 0.59 -5.07
N PRO A 266 18.60 0.37 -4.63
CA PRO A 266 18.97 -0.87 -3.95
C PRO A 266 18.03 -1.19 -2.80
N TYR A 267 17.63 -2.47 -2.69
CA TYR A 267 16.72 -2.96 -1.66
C TYR A 267 15.37 -2.24 -1.63
N HIS A 268 14.84 -1.88 -2.82
CA HIS A 268 13.51 -1.29 -2.97
C HIS A 268 12.70 -2.05 -4.02
N PRO A 269 11.36 -1.93 -3.97
CA PRO A 269 10.51 -2.50 -4.99
C PRO A 269 10.81 -1.91 -6.37
N ASN A 270 10.89 -2.77 -7.39
CA ASN A 270 10.94 -2.37 -8.79
C ASN A 270 9.53 -2.13 -9.35
N GLN A 271 9.38 -1.86 -10.65
CA GLN A 271 8.06 -1.60 -11.25
C GLN A 271 7.11 -2.78 -11.05
N SER A 272 7.57 -4.04 -11.20
CA SER A 272 6.73 -5.23 -10.97
C SER A 272 6.25 -5.32 -9.53
N GLY A 273 7.12 -4.96 -8.55
CA GLY A 273 6.75 -4.88 -7.15
C GLY A 273 5.77 -3.76 -6.85
N MET A 274 5.94 -2.60 -7.50
CA MET A 274 4.98 -1.48 -7.38
C MET A 274 3.62 -1.85 -7.96
N ASP A 275 3.58 -2.49 -9.13
CA ASP A 275 2.34 -2.91 -9.78
C ASP A 275 1.61 -3.97 -8.93
N ALA A 276 2.33 -4.96 -8.43
CA ALA A 276 1.78 -6.00 -7.58
C ALA A 276 1.24 -5.44 -6.25
N ALA A 277 2.05 -4.62 -5.55
CA ALA A 277 1.62 -3.99 -4.30
C ALA A 277 0.39 -3.09 -4.52
N GLY A 278 0.36 -2.30 -5.60
CA GLY A 278 -0.78 -1.46 -5.94
C GLY A 278 -2.05 -2.25 -6.22
N ALA A 279 -1.95 -3.37 -6.93
CA ALA A 279 -3.08 -4.27 -7.18
C ALA A 279 -3.60 -4.92 -5.87
N LEU A 280 -2.70 -5.36 -4.99
CA LEU A 280 -3.05 -5.92 -3.68
C LEU A 280 -3.76 -4.88 -2.80
N VAL A 281 -3.24 -3.66 -2.74
CA VAL A 281 -3.82 -2.55 -1.97
C VAL A 281 -5.20 -2.19 -2.53
N ALA A 282 -5.34 -2.02 -3.85
CA ALA A 282 -6.63 -1.73 -4.48
C ALA A 282 -7.66 -2.83 -4.22
N SER A 283 -7.26 -4.09 -4.33
CA SER A 283 -8.13 -5.25 -4.03
C SER A 283 -8.56 -5.29 -2.56
N ALA A 284 -7.71 -4.88 -1.63
CA ALA A 284 -8.04 -4.86 -0.21
C ALA A 284 -9.00 -3.71 0.16
N ILE A 285 -8.85 -2.55 -0.49
CA ILE A 285 -9.71 -1.37 -0.28
C ILE A 285 -11.08 -1.53 -0.95
N GLY A 286 -11.14 -2.14 -2.13
CA GLY A 286 -12.37 -2.29 -2.92
C GLY A 286 -13.31 -3.42 -2.46
N ARG A 287 -13.02 -4.08 -1.33
CA ARG A 287 -13.85 -5.16 -0.74
C ARG A 287 -14.86 -4.60 0.30
#